data_7c6b009ee426f3a2df1a930f688deff8
#
_entry.id   7c6b009ee426f3a2df1a930f688deff8
#
_cell.length_a   1.000
_cell.length_b   1.000
_cell.length_c   1.000
_cell.angle_alpha   90.00
_cell.angle_beta   90.00
_cell.angle_gamma   90.00
#
_symmetry.space_group_name_H-M   'P 1'
#
loop_
_entity.id
_entity.type
_entity.pdbx_description
1 polymer ?
#
loop_
_entity_poly.entity_id
_entity_poly.type
_entity_poly.pdbx_seq_one_letter_code
_entity_poly.pdbx_strand_id
1 'polypeptide(L)'
;MNDLERRVHTAIKECYDVVIAPTYGLGSALAAVFMKIHGRAPHRATFRSDYYAVDLPEGREWSDAESKGKIESISKGKPIDYWATQHNLLKLFPDAVHIRWGDDYFLFTDEYIIDLQDLEILMLNTDDIPKEIVDCLVYKEAKATMEYVTYSNQGFRTTLMKVKEQDCDIQSNYNDDLPHQQITDMINSKESGIAILHGVPGCGKTSYIRKLIADNPGKKF
;
A
#
# COMPACT_ATOMS: atom_id res chain seq x y z
N MET A 1 11.71 -19.54 -27.90
CA MET A 1 11.95 -18.15 -27.41
C MET A 1 11.24 -17.21 -28.36
N ASN A 2 10.23 -16.50 -27.91
CA ASN A 2 9.52 -15.53 -28.71
C ASN A 2 10.35 -14.23 -28.84
N ASP A 3 9.88 -13.25 -29.64
CA ASP A 3 10.63 -12.02 -29.89
C ASP A 3 10.79 -11.16 -28.62
N LEU A 4 9.75 -11.04 -27.81
CA LEU A 4 9.77 -10.32 -26.54
C LEU A 4 10.80 -10.96 -25.58
N GLU A 5 10.77 -12.28 -25.42
CA GLU A 5 11.67 -13.02 -24.55
C GLU A 5 13.16 -12.80 -24.96
N ARG A 6 13.44 -12.80 -26.25
CA ARG A 6 14.79 -12.50 -26.77
C ARG A 6 15.21 -11.07 -26.46
N ARG A 7 14.33 -10.08 -26.65
CA ARG A 7 14.58 -8.65 -26.36
C ARG A 7 14.85 -8.45 -24.87
N VAL A 8 14.04 -9.05 -24.01
CA VAL A 8 14.20 -8.99 -22.55
C VAL A 8 15.53 -9.57 -22.10
N HIS A 9 15.86 -10.78 -22.53
CA HIS A 9 17.14 -11.41 -22.16
C HIS A 9 18.34 -10.62 -22.67
N THR A 10 18.28 -10.04 -23.87
CA THR A 10 19.35 -9.18 -24.40
C THR A 10 19.50 -7.91 -23.55
N ALA A 11 18.38 -7.23 -23.25
CA ALA A 11 18.41 -6.01 -22.45
C ALA A 11 18.96 -6.26 -21.03
N ILE A 12 18.54 -7.35 -20.38
CA ILE A 12 19.05 -7.73 -19.06
C ILE A 12 20.57 -7.99 -19.13
N LYS A 13 21.04 -8.73 -20.12
CA LYS A 13 22.48 -9.02 -20.30
C LYS A 13 23.30 -7.74 -20.50
N GLU A 14 22.81 -6.80 -21.30
CA GLU A 14 23.50 -5.53 -21.56
C GLU A 14 23.47 -4.59 -20.36
N CYS A 15 22.46 -4.68 -19.49
CA CYS A 15 22.37 -3.90 -18.27
C CYS A 15 23.01 -4.59 -17.06
N TYR A 16 23.57 -5.80 -17.22
CA TYR A 16 24.06 -6.61 -16.10
C TYR A 16 25.13 -5.89 -15.27
N ASP A 17 26.04 -5.17 -15.91
CA ASP A 17 27.09 -4.42 -15.22
C ASP A 17 26.55 -3.21 -14.43
N VAL A 18 25.45 -2.63 -14.87
CA VAL A 18 24.75 -1.53 -14.18
C VAL A 18 24.00 -2.05 -12.94
N VAL A 19 23.51 -3.28 -13.03
CA VAL A 19 22.70 -3.95 -12.02
C VAL A 19 23.53 -4.46 -10.84
N ILE A 20 24.77 -4.91 -11.09
CA ILE A 20 25.68 -5.43 -10.05
C ILE A 20 26.37 -4.30 -9.28
N ALA A 21 26.37 -3.07 -9.80
CA ALA A 21 26.95 -1.96 -9.06
C ALA A 21 26.17 -1.74 -7.75
N PRO A 22 26.78 -1.90 -6.57
CA PRO A 22 26.08 -1.87 -5.27
C PRO A 22 25.48 -0.50 -4.92
N THR A 23 25.68 0.49 -5.78
CA THR A 23 25.21 1.87 -5.63
C THR A 23 23.85 2.16 -6.28
N TYR A 24 23.37 1.27 -7.16
CA TYR A 24 22.10 1.47 -7.85
C TYR A 24 21.08 0.43 -7.35
N GLY A 25 20.00 0.89 -6.73
CA GLY A 25 18.90 0.02 -6.31
C GLY A 25 18.27 -0.71 -7.52
N LEU A 26 17.59 -1.82 -7.26
CA LEU A 26 16.94 -2.67 -8.28
C LEU A 26 16.01 -1.86 -9.22
N GLY A 27 15.34 -0.85 -8.67
CA GLY A 27 14.50 0.06 -9.44
C GLY A 27 15.22 0.82 -10.55
N SER A 28 16.50 1.19 -10.36
CA SER A 28 17.32 1.84 -11.39
C SER A 28 17.73 0.86 -12.48
N ALA A 29 17.98 -0.39 -12.10
CA ALA A 29 18.29 -1.47 -13.02
C ALA A 29 17.11 -1.80 -13.93
N LEU A 30 15.91 -1.93 -13.38
CA LEU A 30 14.69 -2.16 -14.15
C LEU A 30 14.39 -1.00 -15.11
N ALA A 31 14.63 0.25 -14.69
CA ALA A 31 14.48 1.41 -15.56
C ALA A 31 15.47 1.35 -16.73
N ALA A 32 16.72 0.92 -16.51
CA ALA A 32 17.70 0.74 -17.58
C ALA A 32 17.28 -0.36 -18.57
N VAL A 33 16.79 -1.49 -18.07
CA VAL A 33 16.23 -2.57 -18.90
C VAL A 33 15.03 -2.07 -19.71
N PHE A 34 14.11 -1.33 -19.08
CA PHE A 34 12.96 -0.74 -19.75
C PHE A 34 13.39 0.20 -20.87
N MET A 35 14.36 1.09 -20.61
CA MET A 35 14.90 1.99 -21.64
C MET A 35 15.52 1.23 -22.81
N LYS A 36 16.18 0.10 -22.58
CA LYS A 36 16.74 -0.74 -23.64
C LYS A 36 15.66 -1.40 -24.48
N ILE A 37 14.55 -1.82 -23.89
CA ILE A 37 13.45 -2.47 -24.58
C ILE A 37 12.62 -1.44 -25.38
N HIS A 38 12.33 -0.27 -24.78
CA HIS A 38 11.35 0.70 -25.29
C HIS A 38 11.95 1.98 -25.85
N GLY A 39 13.27 2.20 -25.69
CA GLY A 39 13.98 3.37 -26.24
C GLY A 39 13.78 4.69 -25.47
N ARG A 40 13.05 4.69 -24.35
CA ARG A 40 12.80 5.87 -23.51
C ARG A 40 12.62 5.49 -22.03
N ALA A 41 12.78 6.47 -21.15
CA ALA A 41 12.64 6.28 -19.71
C ALA A 41 11.19 5.91 -19.35
N PRO A 42 11.01 4.99 -18.38
CA PRO A 42 9.68 4.62 -17.89
C PRO A 42 9.08 5.70 -17.00
N HIS A 43 7.75 5.75 -17.01
CA HIS A 43 6.98 6.25 -15.88
C HIS A 43 6.76 5.12 -14.88
N ARG A 44 6.60 5.46 -13.61
CA ARG A 44 6.39 4.51 -12.54
C ARG A 44 5.07 4.75 -11.83
N ALA A 45 4.35 3.67 -11.58
CA ALA A 45 3.20 3.67 -10.69
C ALA A 45 3.33 2.51 -9.70
N THR A 46 2.74 2.63 -8.53
CA THR A 46 2.74 1.57 -7.53
C THR A 46 1.32 1.22 -7.12
N PHE A 47 1.09 -0.06 -6.86
CA PHE A 47 -0.15 -0.54 -6.28
C PHE A 47 -0.19 -0.35 -4.75
N ARG A 48 0.97 -0.11 -4.12
CA ARG A 48 1.09 -0.01 -2.66
C ARG A 48 0.37 1.22 -2.12
N SER A 49 -0.30 1.03 -0.99
CA SER A 49 -1.00 2.09 -0.26
C SER A 49 -0.07 2.93 0.62
N ASP A 50 1.07 2.35 1.01
CA ASP A 50 2.02 2.88 1.97
C ASP A 50 3.19 3.63 1.31
N TYR A 51 3.18 3.73 -0.01
CA TYR A 51 4.17 4.53 -0.73
C TYR A 51 3.78 6.00 -0.61
N TYR A 52 4.29 6.64 0.44
CA TYR A 52 4.34 8.09 0.49
C TYR A 52 5.51 8.54 -0.39
N ALA A 53 5.28 9.55 -1.23
CA ALA A 53 6.39 10.32 -1.77
C ALA A 53 7.23 10.75 -0.56
N VAL A 54 8.39 10.15 -0.37
CA VAL A 54 9.30 10.57 0.68
C VAL A 54 9.77 11.96 0.26
N ASP A 55 9.29 12.99 0.95
CA ASP A 55 9.88 14.30 0.86
C ASP A 55 11.36 14.14 1.20
N LEU A 56 12.20 14.37 0.23
CA LEU A 56 13.64 14.31 0.47
C LEU A 56 14.01 15.31 1.56
N PRO A 57 14.90 14.93 2.48
CA PRO A 57 15.47 15.89 3.42
C PRO A 57 15.99 17.10 2.66
N GLU A 58 15.71 18.29 3.18
CA GLU A 58 16.20 19.56 2.63
C GLU A 58 17.70 19.46 2.27
N GLY A 59 18.03 19.72 1.01
CA GLY A 59 19.41 19.73 0.51
C GLY A 59 19.86 18.50 -0.29
N ARG A 60 18.99 17.50 -0.55
CA ARG A 60 19.26 16.46 -1.54
C ARG A 60 18.52 16.76 -2.84
N GLU A 61 19.26 16.96 -3.90
CA GLU A 61 18.74 16.98 -5.26
C GLU A 61 18.66 15.53 -5.77
N TRP A 62 17.51 15.16 -6.32
CA TRP A 62 17.39 13.93 -7.09
C TRP A 62 18.24 14.04 -8.37
N SER A 63 18.90 12.97 -8.76
CA SER A 63 19.45 12.91 -10.11
C SER A 63 18.31 13.14 -11.12
N ASP A 64 18.60 13.75 -12.27
CA ASP A 64 17.59 14.11 -13.30
C ASP A 64 16.72 12.91 -13.76
N ALA A 65 17.18 11.69 -13.57
CA ALA A 65 16.42 10.46 -13.84
C ALA A 65 15.41 10.15 -12.73
N GLU A 66 15.68 10.54 -11.48
CA GLU A 66 14.82 10.28 -10.32
C GLU A 66 13.79 11.40 -10.11
N SER A 67 14.11 12.63 -10.52
CA SER A 67 13.26 13.82 -10.30
C SER A 67 12.02 13.87 -11.21
N LYS A 68 11.94 13.02 -12.25
CA LYS A 68 10.84 13.04 -13.22
C LYS A 68 9.70 12.06 -12.91
N GLY A 69 9.82 11.25 -11.89
CA GLY A 69 8.82 10.23 -11.59
C GLY A 69 8.10 10.48 -10.27
N LYS A 70 7.01 11.25 -10.26
CA LYS A 70 6.00 11.06 -9.23
C LYS A 70 5.53 9.62 -9.32
N ILE A 71 5.83 8.79 -8.31
CA ILE A 71 5.26 7.45 -8.22
C ILE A 71 3.79 7.63 -7.86
N GLU A 72 2.91 7.34 -8.80
CA GLU A 72 1.47 7.42 -8.58
C GLU A 72 0.97 6.15 -7.91
N SER A 73 0.28 6.28 -6.78
CA SER A 73 -0.34 5.14 -6.11
C SER A 73 -1.68 4.79 -6.76
N ILE A 74 -1.74 3.66 -7.42
CA ILE A 74 -2.95 3.14 -8.08
C ILE A 74 -4.03 2.81 -7.05
N SER A 75 -3.65 2.35 -5.84
CA SER A 75 -4.58 2.05 -4.75
C SER A 75 -5.16 3.30 -4.07
N LYS A 76 -4.61 4.49 -4.36
CA LYS A 76 -5.00 5.77 -3.74
C LYS A 76 -5.01 5.72 -2.21
N GLY A 77 -4.02 5.05 -1.63
CA GLY A 77 -3.87 4.92 -0.17
C GLY A 77 -4.74 3.85 0.48
N LYS A 78 -5.52 3.08 -0.27
CA LYS A 78 -6.29 1.97 0.30
C LYS A 78 -5.43 0.72 0.46
N PRO A 79 -5.51 0.00 1.60
CA PRO A 79 -4.74 -1.22 1.80
C PRO A 79 -5.17 -2.31 0.83
N ILE A 80 -4.21 -2.97 0.22
CA ILE A 80 -4.45 -4.02 -0.77
C ILE A 80 -4.08 -5.40 -0.24
N ASP A 81 -4.73 -6.44 -0.77
CA ASP A 81 -4.29 -7.82 -0.62
C ASP A 81 -3.23 -8.13 -1.68
N TYR A 82 -2.00 -8.21 -1.23
CA TYR A 82 -0.82 -8.45 -2.07
C TYR A 82 -0.95 -9.70 -2.93
N TRP A 83 -1.25 -10.83 -2.28
CA TRP A 83 -1.29 -12.13 -2.94
C TRP A 83 -2.40 -12.23 -3.97
N ALA A 84 -3.58 -11.72 -3.62
CA ALA A 84 -4.71 -11.72 -4.54
C ALA A 84 -4.46 -10.79 -5.73
N THR A 85 -3.85 -9.61 -5.51
CA THR A 85 -3.48 -8.66 -6.58
C THR A 85 -2.43 -9.26 -7.50
N GLN A 86 -1.35 -9.85 -6.96
CA GLN A 86 -0.33 -10.54 -7.76
C GLN A 86 -0.94 -11.66 -8.61
N HIS A 87 -1.81 -12.45 -8.03
CA HIS A 87 -2.47 -13.54 -8.74
C HIS A 87 -3.33 -13.05 -9.91
N ASN A 88 -4.02 -11.92 -9.73
CA ASN A 88 -4.81 -11.30 -10.80
C ASN A 88 -3.91 -10.75 -11.91
N LEU A 89 -2.78 -10.10 -11.56
CA LEU A 89 -1.80 -9.63 -12.53
C LEU A 89 -1.20 -10.78 -13.36
N LEU A 90 -0.86 -11.90 -12.71
CA LEU A 90 -0.38 -13.09 -13.39
C LEU A 90 -1.42 -13.67 -14.37
N LYS A 91 -2.70 -13.59 -14.03
CA LYS A 91 -3.78 -14.03 -14.92
C LYS A 91 -4.03 -13.06 -16.09
N LEU A 92 -3.85 -11.75 -15.84
CA LEU A 92 -4.05 -10.73 -16.86
C LEU A 92 -3.01 -10.85 -17.98
N PHE A 93 -1.77 -11.24 -17.63
CA PHE A 93 -0.66 -11.32 -18.57
C PHE A 93 -0.12 -12.76 -18.73
N PRO A 94 -0.92 -13.69 -19.30
CA PRO A 94 -0.52 -15.09 -19.42
C PRO A 94 0.69 -15.30 -20.35
N ASP A 95 0.90 -14.40 -21.31
CA ASP A 95 1.98 -14.48 -22.29
C ASP A 95 3.20 -13.62 -21.92
N ALA A 96 3.20 -13.02 -20.73
CA ALA A 96 4.33 -12.24 -20.25
C ALA A 96 5.58 -13.11 -20.07
N VAL A 97 6.75 -12.51 -20.28
CA VAL A 97 8.02 -13.16 -19.96
C VAL A 97 8.27 -13.03 -18.47
N HIS A 98 8.37 -14.18 -17.79
CA HIS A 98 8.60 -14.25 -16.35
C HIS A 98 10.09 -14.33 -16.07
N ILE A 99 10.61 -13.35 -15.35
CA ILE A 99 12.01 -13.32 -14.94
C ILE A 99 12.10 -13.32 -13.42
N ARG A 100 12.90 -14.22 -12.89
CA ARG A 100 13.34 -14.17 -11.49
C ARG A 100 14.71 -13.55 -11.41
N TRP A 101 14.85 -12.53 -10.57
CA TRP A 101 16.10 -11.84 -10.34
C TRP A 101 16.37 -11.70 -8.83
N GLY A 102 17.27 -12.55 -8.30
CA GLY A 102 17.41 -12.72 -6.86
C GLY A 102 16.15 -13.32 -6.26
N ASP A 103 15.55 -12.61 -5.30
CA ASP A 103 14.29 -12.98 -4.65
C ASP A 103 13.06 -12.33 -5.31
N ASP A 104 13.29 -11.44 -6.28
CA ASP A 104 12.22 -10.69 -6.92
C ASP A 104 11.72 -11.38 -8.19
N TYR A 105 10.43 -11.16 -8.51
CA TYR A 105 9.75 -11.70 -9.68
C TYR A 105 9.18 -10.57 -10.53
N PHE A 106 9.52 -10.61 -11.82
CA PHE A 106 9.11 -9.60 -12.79
C PHE A 106 8.33 -10.22 -13.94
N LEU A 107 7.31 -9.48 -14.39
CA LEU A 107 6.58 -9.74 -15.63
C LEU A 107 7.00 -8.70 -16.67
N PHE A 108 7.46 -9.19 -17.81
CA PHE A 108 7.76 -8.35 -18.97
C PHE A 108 6.71 -8.58 -20.03
N THR A 109 6.08 -7.50 -20.43
CA THR A 109 5.15 -7.47 -21.57
C THR A 109 5.73 -6.56 -22.66
N ASP A 110 5.02 -6.40 -23.78
CA ASP A 110 5.42 -5.44 -24.80
C ASP A 110 5.28 -3.97 -24.36
N GLU A 111 4.53 -3.69 -23.30
CA GLU A 111 4.22 -2.32 -22.85
C GLU A 111 4.69 -2.04 -21.42
N TYR A 112 4.79 -3.08 -20.58
CA TYR A 112 5.01 -2.94 -19.14
C TYR A 112 6.15 -3.84 -18.63
N ILE A 113 6.81 -3.36 -17.57
CA ILE A 113 7.55 -4.23 -16.65
C ILE A 113 6.83 -4.12 -15.29
N ILE A 114 6.40 -5.25 -14.74
CA ILE A 114 5.70 -5.31 -13.46
C ILE A 114 6.59 -6.04 -12.46
N ASP A 115 6.95 -5.34 -11.41
CA ASP A 115 7.59 -5.92 -10.22
C ASP A 115 6.49 -6.51 -9.34
N LEU A 116 6.47 -7.83 -9.23
CA LEU A 116 5.46 -8.51 -8.40
C LEU A 116 5.79 -8.45 -6.90
N GLN A 117 7.06 -8.24 -6.52
CA GLN A 117 7.46 -8.18 -5.12
C GLN A 117 7.10 -6.82 -4.51
N ASP A 118 7.45 -5.74 -5.18
CA ASP A 118 7.15 -4.39 -4.72
C ASP A 118 5.80 -3.87 -5.22
N LEU A 119 5.14 -4.62 -6.11
CA LEU A 119 3.91 -4.20 -6.79
C LEU A 119 4.07 -2.83 -7.45
N GLU A 120 5.16 -2.68 -8.20
CA GLU A 120 5.41 -1.53 -9.07
C GLU A 120 5.20 -1.89 -10.53
N ILE A 121 4.79 -0.91 -11.31
CA ILE A 121 4.67 -1.01 -12.76
C ILE A 121 5.47 0.10 -13.43
N LEU A 122 6.30 -0.28 -14.41
CA LEU A 122 7.00 0.62 -15.31
C LEU A 122 6.28 0.63 -16.65
N MET A 123 5.96 1.80 -17.16
CA MET A 123 5.18 1.99 -18.38
C MET A 123 5.64 3.21 -19.18
N LEU A 124 5.18 3.33 -20.42
CA LEU A 124 5.52 4.46 -21.27
C LEU A 124 4.76 5.74 -20.96
N ASN A 125 3.58 5.64 -20.36
CA ASN A 125 2.72 6.77 -19.99
C ASN A 125 1.91 6.42 -18.74
N THR A 126 1.84 7.34 -17.77
CA THR A 126 1.04 7.17 -16.55
C THR A 126 -0.36 7.77 -16.64
N ASP A 127 -0.63 8.61 -17.65
CA ASP A 127 -1.89 9.34 -17.74
C ASP A 127 -3.07 8.39 -18.00
N ASP A 128 -2.77 7.18 -18.50
CA ASP A 128 -3.76 6.16 -18.84
C ASP A 128 -3.32 4.77 -18.34
N ILE A 129 -3.29 4.57 -17.03
CA ILE A 129 -3.13 3.21 -16.49
C ILE A 129 -4.35 2.41 -16.94
N PRO A 130 -4.16 1.32 -17.74
CA PRO A 130 -5.28 0.55 -18.24
C PRO A 130 -6.20 0.07 -17.14
N LYS A 131 -7.49 0.18 -17.39
CA LYS A 131 -8.52 -0.20 -16.42
C LYS A 131 -8.34 -1.66 -15.97
N GLU A 132 -7.93 -2.54 -16.88
CA GLU A 132 -7.69 -3.95 -16.63
C GLU A 132 -6.62 -4.17 -15.55
N ILE A 133 -5.58 -3.33 -15.53
CA ILE A 133 -4.53 -3.35 -14.49
C ILE A 133 -5.10 -2.85 -13.16
N VAL A 134 -5.91 -1.78 -13.18
CA VAL A 134 -6.57 -1.26 -11.99
C VAL A 134 -7.55 -2.28 -11.41
N ASP A 135 -8.26 -3.01 -12.27
CA ASP A 135 -9.23 -4.05 -11.88
C ASP A 135 -8.55 -5.29 -11.26
N CYS A 136 -7.22 -5.43 -11.40
CA CYS A 136 -6.46 -6.46 -10.68
C CYS A 136 -6.33 -6.19 -9.18
N LEU A 137 -6.55 -4.95 -8.73
CA LEU A 137 -6.46 -4.59 -7.31
C LEU A 137 -7.52 -5.31 -6.49
N VAL A 138 -7.06 -6.00 -5.46
CA VAL A 138 -7.92 -6.56 -4.43
C VAL A 138 -7.66 -5.79 -3.14
N TYR A 139 -8.68 -5.11 -2.64
CA TYR A 139 -8.57 -4.36 -1.41
C TYR A 139 -8.77 -5.27 -0.20
N LYS A 140 -7.93 -5.08 0.83
CA LYS A 140 -8.18 -5.72 2.13
C LYS A 140 -9.41 -5.10 2.76
N GLU A 141 -10.27 -5.94 3.29
CA GLU A 141 -11.30 -5.45 4.19
C GLU A 141 -10.64 -4.79 5.39
N ALA A 142 -11.04 -3.57 5.67
CA ALA A 142 -10.60 -2.87 6.86
C ALA A 142 -11.11 -3.64 8.09
N LYS A 143 -10.18 -4.23 8.85
CA LYS A 143 -10.54 -4.90 10.11
C LYS A 143 -10.58 -3.87 11.23
N ALA A 144 -11.59 -3.94 12.07
CA ALA A 144 -11.65 -3.15 13.28
C ALA A 144 -10.51 -3.60 14.22
N THR A 145 -9.57 -2.69 14.47
CA THR A 145 -8.42 -2.92 15.36
C THR A 145 -8.25 -1.75 16.30
N MET A 146 -7.74 -2.02 17.49
CA MET A 146 -7.35 -0.99 18.44
C MET A 146 -5.93 -1.25 18.95
N GLU A 147 -5.20 -0.18 19.25
CA GLU A 147 -3.93 -0.26 19.94
C GLU A 147 -4.13 -0.15 21.44
N TYR A 148 -3.69 -1.15 22.17
CA TYR A 148 -3.74 -1.16 23.62
C TYR A 148 -2.40 -0.69 24.19
N VAL A 149 -2.42 0.41 24.92
CA VAL A 149 -1.22 0.93 25.57
C VAL A 149 -1.17 0.37 27.00
N THR A 150 -0.12 -0.36 27.31
CA THR A 150 0.14 -0.86 28.66
C THR A 150 1.44 -0.28 29.19
N TYR A 151 1.47 -0.03 30.49
CA TYR A 151 2.66 0.38 31.21
C TYR A 151 3.21 -0.79 32.04
N SER A 152 4.51 -1.03 31.93
CA SER A 152 5.22 -2.04 32.70
C SER A 152 6.55 -1.47 33.22
N ASN A 153 7.29 -2.25 33.99
CA ASN A 153 8.63 -1.86 34.47
C ASN A 153 9.63 -1.59 33.32
N GLN A 154 9.27 -1.95 32.08
CA GLN A 154 10.07 -1.71 30.88
C GLN A 154 9.54 -0.51 30.06
N GLY A 155 8.61 0.28 30.61
CA GLY A 155 7.97 1.42 29.94
C GLY A 155 6.65 1.07 29.27
N PHE A 156 6.25 1.93 28.34
CA PHE A 156 5.01 1.76 27.57
C PHE A 156 5.20 0.72 26.47
N ARG A 157 4.19 -0.13 26.32
CA ARG A 157 4.08 -1.09 25.21
C ARG A 157 2.72 -0.94 24.55
N THR A 158 2.71 -1.01 23.24
CA THR A 158 1.49 -1.09 22.43
C THR A 158 1.26 -2.51 21.95
N THR A 159 0.02 -2.96 22.02
CA THR A 159 -0.40 -4.26 21.48
C THR A 159 -1.62 -4.07 20.61
N LEU A 160 -1.53 -4.54 19.36
CA LEU A 160 -2.65 -4.48 18.42
C LEU A 160 -3.64 -5.60 18.75
N MET A 161 -4.89 -5.25 18.97
CA MET A 161 -5.99 -6.19 19.20
C MET A 161 -7.05 -6.06 18.13
N LYS A 162 -7.52 -7.22 17.63
CA LYS A 162 -8.71 -7.26 16.78
C LYS A 162 -9.95 -7.06 17.64
N VAL A 163 -10.80 -6.14 17.23
CA VAL A 163 -12.08 -5.92 17.89
C VAL A 163 -13.11 -6.81 17.22
N LYS A 164 -13.75 -7.69 18.00
CA LYS A 164 -14.90 -8.44 17.51
C LYS A 164 -16.10 -7.51 17.47
N GLU A 165 -16.86 -7.62 16.39
CA GLU A 165 -18.17 -6.97 16.30
C GLU A 165 -19.00 -7.33 17.53
N GLN A 166 -19.56 -6.33 18.16
CA GLN A 166 -20.36 -6.49 19.34
C GLN A 166 -21.77 -5.96 19.02
N ASP A 167 -22.75 -6.83 19.16
CA ASP A 167 -24.14 -6.43 19.04
C ASP A 167 -24.47 -5.55 20.25
N CYS A 168 -24.40 -4.25 20.07
CA CYS A 168 -24.62 -3.24 21.08
C CYS A 168 -25.50 -2.16 20.46
N ASP A 169 -26.78 -2.18 20.80
CA ASP A 169 -27.69 -1.11 20.46
C ASP A 169 -27.44 0.08 21.39
N ILE A 170 -26.96 1.17 20.82
CA ILE A 170 -26.61 2.37 21.59
C ILE A 170 -27.84 3.01 22.21
N GLN A 171 -28.96 3.04 21.49
CA GLN A 171 -30.20 3.69 21.97
C GLN A 171 -30.80 2.91 23.15
N SER A 172 -30.74 1.59 23.11
CA SER A 172 -31.28 0.75 24.17
C SER A 172 -30.39 0.61 25.39
N ASN A 173 -29.06 0.70 25.20
CA ASN A 173 -28.09 0.39 26.24
C ASN A 173 -27.50 1.61 26.95
N TYR A 174 -27.70 2.82 26.38
CA TYR A 174 -27.12 4.05 26.94
C TYR A 174 -28.19 5.13 27.02
N ASN A 175 -28.05 5.99 28.03
CA ASN A 175 -28.94 7.11 28.21
C ASN A 175 -28.78 8.20 27.15
N ASP A 176 -29.74 9.03 26.94
CA ASP A 176 -29.73 10.16 26.02
C ASP A 176 -28.62 11.18 26.27
N ASP A 177 -28.01 11.13 27.46
CA ASP A 177 -26.90 12.00 27.85
C ASP A 177 -25.56 11.59 27.18
N LEU A 178 -25.47 10.40 26.54
CA LEU A 178 -24.28 9.99 25.84
C LEU A 178 -24.12 10.81 24.55
N PRO A 179 -23.08 11.64 24.40
CA PRO A 179 -22.90 12.48 23.22
C PRO A 179 -22.39 11.68 22.00
N HIS A 180 -23.11 10.61 21.63
CA HIS A 180 -22.70 9.65 20.61
C HIS A 180 -22.40 10.32 19.27
N GLN A 181 -23.27 11.24 18.82
CA GLN A 181 -23.09 11.93 17.55
C GLN A 181 -21.81 12.78 17.55
N GLN A 182 -21.56 13.52 18.63
CA GLN A 182 -20.33 14.34 18.73
C GLN A 182 -19.06 13.50 18.71
N ILE A 183 -19.07 12.34 19.37
CA ILE A 183 -17.95 11.40 19.36
C ILE A 183 -17.73 10.82 17.95
N THR A 184 -18.81 10.46 17.27
CA THR A 184 -18.77 9.94 15.90
C THR A 184 -18.24 10.99 14.92
N ASP A 185 -18.69 12.23 15.05
CA ASP A 185 -18.23 13.35 14.22
C ASP A 185 -16.74 13.62 14.45
N MET A 186 -16.27 13.56 15.69
CA MET A 186 -14.85 13.69 16.03
C MET A 186 -14.02 12.57 15.40
N ILE A 187 -14.48 11.31 15.47
CA ILE A 187 -13.81 10.16 14.85
C ILE A 187 -13.73 10.32 13.33
N ASN A 188 -14.76 10.90 12.71
CA ASN A 188 -14.83 11.09 11.26
C ASN A 188 -14.13 12.37 10.79
N SER A 189 -13.76 13.26 11.69
CA SER A 189 -12.97 14.45 11.35
C SER A 189 -11.57 14.05 10.89
N LYS A 190 -10.87 14.98 10.24
CA LYS A 190 -9.44 14.83 9.89
C LYS A 190 -8.52 15.25 11.04
N GLU A 191 -9.08 15.78 12.10
CA GLU A 191 -8.37 16.30 13.26
C GLU A 191 -8.15 15.20 14.31
N SER A 192 -7.04 15.26 15.04
CA SER A 192 -6.80 14.41 16.19
C SER A 192 -7.63 14.89 17.36
N GLY A 193 -8.22 13.96 18.11
CA GLY A 193 -9.05 14.28 19.26
C GLY A 193 -8.86 13.30 20.41
N ILE A 194 -9.29 13.69 21.60
CA ILE A 194 -9.29 12.84 22.80
C ILE A 194 -10.73 12.81 23.35
N ALA A 195 -11.28 11.59 23.47
CA ALA A 195 -12.55 11.37 24.17
C ALA A 195 -12.29 10.63 25.48
N ILE A 196 -12.80 11.16 26.58
CA ILE A 196 -12.69 10.55 27.92
C ILE A 196 -14.08 10.07 28.35
N LEU A 197 -14.24 8.75 28.49
CA LEU A 197 -15.45 8.13 28.97
C LEU A 197 -15.38 7.93 30.48
N HIS A 198 -16.22 8.64 31.22
CA HIS A 198 -16.35 8.53 32.67
C HIS A 198 -17.66 7.85 33.05
N GLY A 199 -17.67 7.07 34.13
CA GLY A 199 -18.86 6.43 34.67
C GLY A 199 -18.52 5.28 35.61
N VAL A 200 -19.53 4.77 36.32
CA VAL A 200 -19.38 3.68 37.30
C VAL A 200 -18.85 2.40 36.66
N PRO A 201 -18.20 1.51 37.42
CA PRO A 201 -17.82 0.19 36.91
C PRO A 201 -19.06 -0.57 36.40
N GLY A 202 -18.89 -1.24 35.23
CA GLY A 202 -19.98 -2.05 34.64
C GLY A 202 -20.98 -1.28 33.76
N CYS A 203 -20.92 0.05 33.66
CA CYS A 203 -21.86 0.84 32.84
C CYS A 203 -21.63 0.77 31.31
N GLY A 204 -20.88 -0.20 30.83
CA GLY A 204 -20.77 -0.47 29.38
C GLY A 204 -19.69 0.32 28.62
N LYS A 205 -18.83 1.14 29.28
CA LYS A 205 -17.79 1.96 28.59
C LYS A 205 -16.97 1.17 27.58
N THR A 206 -16.47 0.00 27.99
CA THR A 206 -15.66 -0.86 27.11
C THR A 206 -16.47 -1.41 25.93
N SER A 207 -17.74 -1.74 26.13
CA SER A 207 -18.65 -2.19 25.07
C SER A 207 -18.89 -1.07 24.06
N TYR A 208 -19.11 0.15 24.56
CA TYR A 208 -19.26 1.33 23.71
C TYR A 208 -18.01 1.62 22.86
N ILE A 209 -16.82 1.60 23.46
CA ILE A 209 -15.55 1.77 22.74
C ILE A 209 -15.41 0.71 21.63
N ARG A 210 -15.68 -0.55 21.96
CA ARG A 210 -15.60 -1.64 20.97
C ARG A 210 -16.60 -1.45 19.82
N LYS A 211 -17.79 -0.99 20.13
CA LYS A 211 -18.80 -0.66 19.10
C LYS A 211 -18.31 0.47 18.19
N LEU A 212 -17.83 1.57 18.76
CA LEU A 212 -17.27 2.69 17.98
C LEU A 212 -16.15 2.24 17.05
N ILE A 213 -15.25 1.37 17.53
CA ILE A 213 -14.13 0.84 16.72
C ILE A 213 -14.67 -0.08 15.62
N ALA A 214 -15.66 -0.92 15.94
CA ALA A 214 -16.27 -1.84 14.96
C ALA A 214 -17.01 -1.08 13.85
N ASP A 215 -17.71 0.01 14.20
CA ASP A 215 -18.44 0.84 13.25
C ASP A 215 -17.52 1.73 12.38
N ASN A 216 -16.25 1.89 12.78
CA ASN A 216 -15.27 2.72 12.07
C ASN A 216 -14.00 1.93 11.68
N PRO A 217 -14.13 0.86 10.89
CA PRO A 217 -13.00 0.05 10.48
C PRO A 217 -12.01 0.90 9.66
N GLY A 218 -10.71 0.74 9.95
CA GLY A 218 -9.65 1.50 9.28
C GLY A 218 -9.26 2.82 9.95
N LYS A 219 -9.97 3.26 10.98
CA LYS A 219 -9.51 4.34 11.84
C LYS A 219 -8.54 3.80 12.90
N LYS A 220 -7.57 4.61 13.31
CA LYS A 220 -6.69 4.32 14.45
C LYS A 220 -7.32 4.88 15.71
N PHE A 221 -7.46 4.03 16.70
CA PHE A 221 -7.95 4.35 18.03
C PHE A 221 -6.88 4.05 19.07
#